data_1794e8dca22c43ad9cc5f09fde7a6022
#
_entry.id   1794e8dca22c43ad9cc5f09fde7a6022
#
_cell.length_a   1.000
_cell.length_b   1.000
_cell.length_c   1.000
_cell.angle_alpha   90.00
_cell.angle_beta   90.00
_cell.angle_gamma   90.00
#
_symmetry.space_group_name_H-M   'P 1'
#
loop_
_entity.id
_entity.type
_entity.pdbx_description
1 polymer ?
#
loop_
_entity_poly.entity_id
_entity_poly.type
_entity_poly.pdbx_seq_one_letter_code
_entity_poly.pdbx_strand_id
1 'polypeptide(L)'
;MDISRRGLFKLALAGGCLHSLSSAGFAAPALTQNEPLTTVALDNGMRVHCYRNGSRYISAALILRSKEIGAHGGLAHILEHTSFTGAAGNMTASELKQKRRALIQDSNAMTSPGKLEWYASFLPKYASEALQLLAVTSLDQKFDLETVRSEARIVLEELLLDKYSSEGAIRRRFNSIIYGKDHPYGKDTLNSELAVARMPTRKLAEELRRYADMIRLPANMDLFLVGNVEPRQMCDLANEHFGKCPYASGPMLDLPRVGPIRTHRGISGVASNLSRPMGEIRIAWNTGVAIGDPNAHVLLALGEYLNELLFSELREKHGAAYSPEAGYEPDSCSGIFSIVITTRKPLGEVEKRVFSILDRIKEHIDPTELALYRDRWELKRLKLVESSESTLEALVARLVEGCALEDLAIERVSADDMVAAARKYLPKYKGGYIRVSLRGI
;
A
#
# COMPACT_ATOMS: atom_id res chain seq x y z
N MET A 1 -1.34 29.00 9.05
CA MET A 1 -1.41 28.36 7.72
C MET A 1 -1.56 26.88 7.95
N ASP A 2 -2.79 26.44 7.87
CA ASP A 2 -3.18 25.07 8.21
C ASP A 2 -2.94 24.20 6.97
N ILE A 3 -1.84 23.44 6.97
CA ILE A 3 -1.57 22.44 5.94
C ILE A 3 -2.46 21.25 6.27
N SER A 4 -3.63 21.22 5.61
CA SER A 4 -4.61 20.17 5.82
C SER A 4 -3.98 18.80 5.55
N ARG A 5 -4.28 17.82 6.41
CA ARG A 5 -3.91 16.39 6.28
C ARG A 5 -4.23 15.78 4.89
N ARG A 6 -5.03 16.46 4.07
CA ARG A 6 -5.31 16.09 2.67
C ARG A 6 -4.10 16.19 1.72
N GLY A 7 -3.07 16.96 2.05
CA GLY A 7 -1.87 17.11 1.22
C GLY A 7 -0.88 15.94 1.34
N LEU A 8 -0.84 15.24 2.48
CA LEU A 8 0.05 14.11 2.70
C LEU A 8 -0.46 12.80 2.05
N PHE A 9 -1.79 12.63 1.93
CA PHE A 9 -2.40 11.46 1.30
C PHE A 9 -2.41 11.50 -0.24
N LYS A 10 -2.33 12.69 -0.85
CA LYS A 10 -2.36 12.83 -2.32
C LYS A 10 -1.06 12.45 -3.04
N LEU A 11 0.05 12.30 -2.33
CA LEU A 11 1.33 11.89 -2.92
C LEU A 11 1.50 10.37 -3.03
N ALA A 12 0.57 9.57 -2.47
CA ALA A 12 0.58 8.11 -2.53
C ALA A 12 -0.08 7.51 -3.79
N LEU A 13 -0.66 8.31 -4.66
CA LEU A 13 -1.64 7.87 -5.67
C LEU A 13 -1.09 7.48 -7.04
N ALA A 14 0.19 7.34 -7.24
CA ALA A 14 0.69 6.91 -8.54
C ALA A 14 1.87 5.96 -8.44
N GLY A 15 1.62 4.74 -8.11
CA GLY A 15 2.62 3.68 -8.25
C GLY A 15 2.64 2.72 -7.09
N GLY A 16 2.30 1.50 -7.39
CA GLY A 16 2.35 0.40 -6.46
C GLY A 16 3.69 0.32 -5.73
N CYS A 17 3.62 -0.04 -4.46
CA CYS A 17 4.69 -0.54 -3.61
C CYS A 17 5.89 0.36 -3.33
N LEU A 18 5.71 1.65 -3.16
CA LEU A 18 6.51 2.45 -2.25
C LEU A 18 5.55 3.39 -1.53
N HIS A 19 4.57 2.83 -0.87
CA HIS A 19 3.88 3.54 0.20
C HIS A 19 4.96 3.97 1.17
N SER A 20 4.92 5.25 1.50
CA SER A 20 5.77 5.85 2.50
C SER A 20 6.32 4.80 3.46
N LEU A 21 7.63 4.57 3.46
CA LEU A 21 8.35 3.74 4.43
C LEU A 21 7.99 4.07 5.90
N SER A 22 7.09 5.02 6.10
CA SER A 22 6.64 5.47 7.41
C SER A 22 5.47 4.69 8.01
N SER A 23 4.82 3.78 7.27
CA SER A 23 3.68 3.03 7.81
C SER A 23 3.68 1.51 7.54
N ALA A 24 4.51 1.01 6.65
CA ALA A 24 4.42 -0.37 6.17
C ALA A 24 5.30 -1.41 6.89
N GLY A 25 6.06 -1.03 7.89
CA GLY A 25 6.98 -1.92 8.61
C GLY A 25 6.40 -2.58 9.87
N PHE A 26 5.09 -2.48 10.14
CA PHE A 26 4.53 -3.06 11.36
C PHE A 26 3.78 -4.33 11.06
N ALA A 27 4.25 -5.38 11.71
CA ALA A 27 3.46 -6.56 11.96
C ALA A 27 2.10 -6.10 12.49
N ALA A 28 1.06 -6.38 11.72
CA ALA A 28 -0.27 -6.24 12.20
C ALA A 28 -0.43 -7.05 13.50
N PRO A 29 -1.36 -6.64 14.37
CA PRO A 29 -1.58 -7.32 15.62
C PRO A 29 -1.77 -8.82 15.38
N ALA A 30 -1.09 -9.64 16.15
CA ALA A 30 -1.40 -11.05 16.21
C ALA A 30 -2.88 -11.17 16.54
N LEU A 31 -3.67 -11.62 15.57
CA LEU A 31 -5.07 -11.96 15.82
C LEU A 31 -5.03 -13.14 16.78
N THR A 32 -5.47 -12.94 18.02
CA THR A 32 -5.49 -14.02 19.00
C THR A 32 -6.36 -15.14 18.46
N GLN A 33 -5.92 -16.38 18.55
CA GLN A 33 -6.63 -17.56 18.03
C GLN A 33 -8.06 -17.74 18.58
N ASN A 34 -8.45 -16.94 19.58
CA ASN A 34 -9.76 -16.99 20.26
C ASN A 34 -10.75 -15.90 19.87
N GLU A 35 -10.39 -14.97 18.98
CA GLU A 35 -11.32 -13.95 18.53
C GLU A 35 -12.01 -14.42 17.23
N PRO A 36 -13.35 -14.49 17.17
CA PRO A 36 -14.03 -15.11 16.05
C PRO A 36 -13.99 -14.21 14.81
N LEU A 37 -13.06 -14.47 13.90
CA LEU A 37 -13.22 -14.06 12.51
C LEU A 37 -14.35 -14.90 11.92
N THR A 38 -15.44 -14.25 11.54
CA THR A 38 -16.52 -14.89 10.81
C THR A 38 -16.39 -14.57 9.33
N THR A 39 -16.29 -15.60 8.49
CA THR A 39 -16.29 -15.46 7.03
C THR A 39 -17.52 -16.14 6.47
N VAL A 40 -18.28 -15.42 5.66
CA VAL A 40 -19.49 -15.92 4.96
C VAL A 40 -19.36 -15.63 3.48
N ALA A 41 -19.73 -16.58 2.63
CA ALA A 41 -19.93 -16.35 1.21
C ALA A 41 -21.41 -15.99 0.97
N LEU A 42 -21.65 -14.89 0.26
CA LEU A 42 -22.97 -14.51 -0.23
C LEU A 42 -23.38 -15.39 -1.44
N ASP A 43 -24.66 -15.42 -1.76
CA ASP A 43 -25.18 -16.23 -2.88
C ASP A 43 -24.56 -15.87 -4.24
N ASN A 44 -24.12 -14.63 -4.40
CA ASN A 44 -23.42 -14.16 -5.61
C ASN A 44 -21.91 -14.51 -5.64
N GLY A 45 -21.41 -15.18 -4.61
CA GLY A 45 -20.00 -15.61 -4.49
C GLY A 45 -19.07 -14.60 -3.82
N MET A 46 -19.53 -13.40 -3.46
CA MET A 46 -18.75 -12.43 -2.70
C MET A 46 -18.49 -12.93 -1.27
N ARG A 47 -17.32 -12.69 -0.72
CA ARG A 47 -16.98 -13.07 0.66
C ARG A 47 -17.10 -11.87 1.59
N VAL A 48 -17.65 -12.10 2.77
CA VAL A 48 -17.78 -11.12 3.85
C VAL A 48 -17.00 -11.63 5.06
N HIS A 49 -16.09 -10.80 5.53
CA HIS A 49 -15.19 -11.08 6.66
C HIS A 49 -15.52 -10.12 7.80
N CYS A 50 -16.09 -10.62 8.88
CA CYS A 50 -16.41 -9.84 10.07
C CYS A 50 -15.44 -10.16 11.20
N TYR A 51 -14.77 -9.14 11.72
CA TYR A 51 -13.89 -9.28 12.89
C TYR A 51 -14.30 -8.32 13.99
N ARG A 52 -14.64 -8.89 15.15
CA ARG A 52 -15.04 -8.10 16.31
C ARG A 52 -13.83 -7.72 17.14
N ASN A 53 -13.65 -6.41 17.34
CA ASN A 53 -12.69 -5.87 18.30
C ASN A 53 -13.36 -4.87 19.25
N GLY A 54 -12.61 -4.29 20.19
CA GLY A 54 -13.11 -3.34 21.18
C GLY A 54 -13.36 -1.91 20.67
N SER A 55 -13.19 -1.66 19.37
CA SER A 55 -13.35 -0.32 18.78
C SER A 55 -14.81 0.14 18.84
N ARG A 56 -15.01 1.46 19.02
CA ARG A 56 -16.35 2.08 19.04
C ARG A 56 -16.89 2.43 17.67
N TYR A 57 -16.12 2.22 16.61
CA TYR A 57 -16.50 2.48 15.22
C TYR A 57 -16.17 1.25 14.36
N ILE A 58 -16.70 1.22 13.16
CA ILE A 58 -16.49 0.17 12.18
C ILE A 58 -15.56 0.71 11.09
N SER A 59 -14.50 -0.02 10.78
CA SER A 59 -13.71 0.14 9.57
C SER A 59 -14.11 -0.92 8.58
N ALA A 60 -14.43 -0.50 7.36
CA ALA A 60 -14.83 -1.36 6.26
C ALA A 60 -13.88 -1.21 5.08
N ALA A 61 -13.61 -2.32 4.39
CA ALA A 61 -12.94 -2.31 3.09
C ALA A 61 -13.63 -3.25 2.13
N LEU A 62 -13.88 -2.78 0.91
CA LEU A 62 -14.24 -3.62 -0.23
C LEU A 62 -13.02 -3.77 -1.11
N ILE A 63 -12.58 -5.01 -1.30
CA ILE A 63 -11.41 -5.36 -2.10
C ILE A 63 -11.88 -6.08 -3.37
N LEU A 64 -11.58 -5.55 -4.53
CA LEU A 64 -11.81 -6.16 -5.82
C LEU A 64 -10.49 -6.59 -6.42
N ARG A 65 -10.34 -7.87 -6.76
CA ARG A 65 -9.14 -8.44 -7.35
C ARG A 65 -9.38 -8.86 -8.80
N SER A 66 -8.52 -8.42 -9.71
CA SER A 66 -8.56 -8.84 -11.10
C SER A 66 -7.20 -8.62 -11.76
N LYS A 67 -6.75 -9.60 -12.58
CA LYS A 67 -5.56 -9.44 -13.43
C LYS A 67 -5.68 -8.27 -14.43
N GLU A 68 -6.88 -7.83 -14.71
CA GLU A 68 -7.15 -6.71 -15.62
C GLU A 68 -6.89 -5.34 -14.97
N ILE A 69 -6.79 -5.29 -13.62
CA ILE A 69 -6.47 -4.05 -12.92
C ILE A 69 -4.98 -3.74 -13.13
N GLY A 70 -4.71 -2.58 -13.73
CA GLY A 70 -3.38 -2.17 -14.18
C GLY A 70 -2.99 -2.63 -15.59
N ALA A 71 -3.75 -3.56 -16.22
CA ALA A 71 -3.49 -3.99 -17.60
C ALA A 71 -4.00 -2.99 -18.64
N HIS A 72 -5.05 -2.23 -18.33
CA HIS A 72 -5.75 -1.32 -19.23
C HIS A 72 -5.39 0.17 -19.04
N GLY A 73 -4.13 0.46 -18.78
CA GLY A 73 -3.55 1.79 -18.92
C GLY A 73 -4.27 2.92 -18.18
N GLY A 74 -4.64 2.73 -16.91
CA GLY A 74 -5.19 3.81 -16.08
C GLY A 74 -6.73 3.91 -16.06
N LEU A 75 -7.47 3.01 -16.71
CA LEU A 75 -8.94 2.95 -16.56
C LEU A 75 -9.33 2.70 -15.09
N ALA A 76 -8.59 1.85 -14.38
CA ALA A 76 -8.82 1.59 -12.96
C ALA A 76 -8.66 2.88 -12.11
N HIS A 77 -7.67 3.70 -12.41
CA HIS A 77 -7.41 4.96 -11.71
C HIS A 77 -8.56 5.97 -11.91
N ILE A 78 -9.07 6.11 -13.14
CA ILE A 78 -10.22 6.99 -13.41
C ILE A 78 -11.50 6.40 -12.79
N LEU A 79 -11.67 5.07 -12.80
CA LEU A 79 -12.77 4.39 -12.13
C LEU A 79 -12.78 4.66 -10.63
N GLU A 80 -11.61 4.63 -10.00
CA GLU A 80 -11.41 5.00 -8.60
C GLU A 80 -11.90 6.42 -8.33
N HIS A 81 -11.42 7.42 -9.09
CA HIS A 81 -11.81 8.82 -8.96
C HIS A 81 -13.33 9.03 -9.10
N THR A 82 -13.94 8.40 -10.10
CA THR A 82 -15.40 8.51 -10.33
C THR A 82 -16.24 7.91 -9.20
N SER A 83 -15.67 7.04 -8.35
CA SER A 83 -16.37 6.46 -7.19
C SER A 83 -16.82 7.51 -6.17
N PHE A 84 -16.15 8.65 -6.11
CA PHE A 84 -16.41 9.67 -5.07
C PHE A 84 -17.11 10.92 -5.58
N THR A 85 -17.20 11.11 -6.87
CA THR A 85 -17.62 12.39 -7.48
C THR A 85 -18.85 12.26 -8.37
N GLY A 86 -19.10 11.07 -8.95
CA GLY A 86 -20.22 10.83 -9.84
C GLY A 86 -21.51 10.43 -9.14
N ALA A 87 -22.60 10.37 -9.91
CA ALA A 87 -23.84 9.73 -9.50
C ALA A 87 -23.67 8.22 -9.43
N ALA A 88 -24.34 7.56 -8.48
CA ALA A 88 -24.32 6.11 -8.36
C ALA A 88 -25.65 5.59 -7.77
N GLY A 89 -26.05 4.39 -8.16
CA GLY A 89 -27.38 3.88 -7.80
C GLY A 89 -28.49 4.81 -8.30
N ASN A 90 -29.39 5.13 -7.41
CA ASN A 90 -30.49 6.08 -7.65
C ASN A 90 -30.19 7.46 -7.06
N MET A 91 -28.94 7.73 -6.66
CA MET A 91 -28.55 8.98 -6.03
C MET A 91 -27.72 9.85 -6.97
N THR A 92 -27.97 11.15 -6.92
CA THR A 92 -27.16 12.15 -7.59
C THR A 92 -25.80 12.31 -6.91
N ALA A 93 -24.83 12.86 -7.60
CA ALA A 93 -23.51 13.18 -7.05
C ALA A 93 -23.60 14.06 -5.79
N SER A 94 -24.55 15.03 -5.77
CA SER A 94 -24.78 15.93 -4.63
C SER A 94 -25.30 15.17 -3.40
N GLU A 95 -26.31 14.31 -3.58
CA GLU A 95 -26.87 13.49 -2.50
C GLU A 95 -25.83 12.53 -1.93
N LEU A 96 -25.07 11.86 -2.78
CA LEU A 96 -23.97 10.98 -2.35
C LEU A 96 -22.92 11.73 -1.54
N LYS A 97 -22.53 12.91 -2.00
CA LYS A 97 -21.56 13.76 -1.29
C LYS A 97 -22.08 14.20 0.07
N GLN A 98 -23.35 14.58 0.14
CA GLN A 98 -23.99 14.99 1.40
C GLN A 98 -24.08 13.83 2.38
N LYS A 99 -24.60 12.67 1.95
CA LYS A 99 -24.70 11.48 2.77
C LYS A 99 -23.34 11.01 3.27
N ARG A 100 -22.34 10.91 2.38
CA ARG A 100 -20.98 10.50 2.76
C ARG A 100 -20.39 11.42 3.84
N ARG A 101 -20.54 12.74 3.71
CA ARG A 101 -20.09 13.70 4.72
C ARG A 101 -20.78 13.56 6.06
N ALA A 102 -22.04 13.14 6.07
CA ALA A 102 -22.82 13.00 7.28
C ALA A 102 -22.56 11.67 8.02
N LEU A 103 -22.27 10.60 7.28
CA LEU A 103 -22.29 9.24 7.82
C LEU A 103 -20.88 8.61 7.92
N ILE A 104 -19.96 9.02 7.06
CA ILE A 104 -18.62 8.42 6.93
C ILE A 104 -17.58 9.47 7.28
N GLN A 105 -16.70 9.14 8.24
CA GLN A 105 -15.65 10.04 8.68
C GLN A 105 -14.49 10.07 7.66
N ASP A 106 -14.00 8.89 7.32
CA ASP A 106 -12.91 8.71 6.38
C ASP A 106 -13.34 7.75 5.28
N SER A 107 -13.19 8.15 4.04
CA SER A 107 -13.41 7.29 2.87
C SER A 107 -12.38 7.57 1.80
N ASN A 108 -11.83 6.53 1.25
CA ASN A 108 -10.87 6.61 0.17
C ASN A 108 -10.98 5.36 -0.71
N ALA A 109 -10.35 5.42 -1.90
CA ALA A 109 -10.09 4.25 -2.71
C ALA A 109 -8.64 4.27 -3.17
N MET A 110 -8.14 3.12 -3.58
CA MET A 110 -6.78 2.95 -4.04
C MET A 110 -6.71 1.89 -5.13
N THR A 111 -5.95 2.20 -6.16
CA THR A 111 -5.66 1.28 -7.27
C THR A 111 -4.21 0.82 -7.19
N SER A 112 -4.01 -0.49 -7.22
CA SER A 112 -2.69 -1.12 -7.36
C SER A 112 -2.74 -2.23 -8.42
N PRO A 113 -1.61 -2.73 -8.93
CA PRO A 113 -1.63 -3.83 -9.88
C PRO A 113 -2.40 -5.04 -9.34
N GLY A 114 -3.48 -5.40 -10.03
CA GLY A 114 -4.33 -6.53 -9.66
C GLY A 114 -5.39 -6.25 -8.61
N LYS A 115 -5.45 -5.04 -8.02
CA LYS A 115 -6.31 -4.75 -6.87
C LYS A 115 -6.89 -3.33 -6.94
N LEU A 116 -8.19 -3.20 -6.64
CA LEU A 116 -8.89 -1.94 -6.43
C LEU A 116 -9.63 -2.04 -5.09
N GLU A 117 -9.45 -1.06 -4.24
CA GLU A 117 -9.86 -1.07 -2.85
C GLU A 117 -10.66 0.19 -2.52
N TRP A 118 -11.73 0.04 -1.74
CA TRP A 118 -12.51 1.14 -1.18
C TRP A 118 -12.57 0.99 0.33
N TYR A 119 -12.30 2.06 1.05
CA TYR A 119 -12.28 2.12 2.50
C TYR A 119 -13.32 3.08 3.03
N ALA A 120 -13.90 2.77 4.19
CA ALA A 120 -14.79 3.66 4.91
C ALA A 120 -14.72 3.38 6.42
N SER A 121 -14.78 4.45 7.23
CA SER A 121 -14.93 4.35 8.68
C SER A 121 -16.20 5.08 9.14
N PHE A 122 -17.03 4.43 9.94
CA PHE A 122 -18.34 4.93 10.35
C PHE A 122 -18.78 4.41 11.73
N LEU A 123 -19.75 5.08 12.32
CA LEU A 123 -20.34 4.63 13.58
C LEU A 123 -21.30 3.45 13.36
N PRO A 124 -21.37 2.46 14.28
CA PRO A 124 -22.24 1.29 14.14
C PRO A 124 -23.72 1.60 13.84
N LYS A 125 -24.24 2.70 14.37
CA LYS A 125 -25.63 3.14 14.13
C LYS A 125 -25.92 3.51 12.67
N TYR A 126 -24.90 3.73 11.86
CA TYR A 126 -24.99 4.07 10.43
C TYR A 126 -24.53 2.92 9.52
N ALA A 127 -24.41 1.70 10.05
CA ALA A 127 -23.84 0.59 9.31
C ALA A 127 -24.62 0.29 8.00
N SER A 128 -25.96 0.28 8.03
CA SER A 128 -26.75 0.01 6.83
C SER A 128 -26.55 1.08 5.75
N GLU A 129 -26.67 2.36 6.10
CA GLU A 129 -26.51 3.47 5.16
C GLU A 129 -25.06 3.58 4.65
N ALA A 130 -24.07 3.32 5.50
CA ALA A 130 -22.67 3.35 5.11
C ALA A 130 -22.33 2.20 4.14
N LEU A 131 -22.82 0.98 4.40
CA LEU A 131 -22.68 -0.16 3.50
C LEU A 131 -23.43 0.07 2.17
N GLN A 132 -24.60 0.68 2.21
CA GLN A 132 -25.32 1.09 0.99
C GLN A 132 -24.47 2.06 0.16
N LEU A 133 -23.89 3.09 0.80
CA LEU A 133 -23.04 4.05 0.11
C LEU A 133 -21.81 3.37 -0.47
N LEU A 134 -21.14 2.51 0.28
CA LEU A 134 -19.99 1.75 -0.21
C LEU A 134 -20.37 0.89 -1.41
N ALA A 135 -21.49 0.17 -1.36
CA ALA A 135 -21.96 -0.66 -2.45
C ALA A 135 -22.25 0.13 -3.72
N VAL A 136 -23.03 1.21 -3.65
CA VAL A 136 -23.41 1.97 -4.86
C VAL A 136 -22.20 2.72 -5.45
N THR A 137 -21.32 3.30 -4.62
CA THR A 137 -20.16 4.05 -5.10
C THR A 137 -19.08 3.16 -5.70
N SER A 138 -18.96 1.92 -5.27
CA SER A 138 -18.00 0.97 -5.83
C SER A 138 -18.56 0.16 -7.00
N LEU A 139 -19.87 -0.17 -7.01
CA LEU A 139 -20.45 -1.14 -7.92
C LEU A 139 -21.48 -0.58 -8.91
N ASP A 140 -22.11 0.58 -8.63
CA ASP A 140 -23.21 1.11 -9.46
C ASP A 140 -22.99 2.58 -9.89
N GLN A 141 -21.75 2.92 -10.31
CA GLN A 141 -21.41 4.23 -10.86
C GLN A 141 -22.05 4.46 -12.22
N LYS A 142 -22.53 5.68 -12.47
CA LYS A 142 -23.26 6.01 -13.73
C LYS A 142 -22.39 6.49 -14.87
N PHE A 143 -21.15 6.92 -14.63
CA PHE A 143 -20.21 7.39 -15.64
C PHE A 143 -20.82 8.46 -16.57
N ASP A 144 -21.48 9.47 -15.99
CA ASP A 144 -21.96 10.60 -16.75
C ASP A 144 -20.78 11.42 -17.35
N LEU A 145 -21.06 12.11 -18.47
CA LEU A 145 -19.99 12.77 -19.25
C LEU A 145 -19.33 13.92 -18.50
N GLU A 146 -20.03 14.60 -17.61
CA GLU A 146 -19.49 15.71 -16.84
C GLU A 146 -18.50 15.21 -15.79
N THR A 147 -18.89 14.19 -15.00
CA THR A 147 -18.03 13.53 -14.02
C THR A 147 -16.80 12.92 -14.70
N VAL A 148 -16.99 12.12 -15.76
CA VAL A 148 -15.87 11.49 -16.47
C VAL A 148 -14.89 12.52 -17.02
N ARG A 149 -15.37 13.66 -17.58
CA ARG A 149 -14.50 14.74 -18.05
C ARG A 149 -13.71 15.39 -16.94
N SER A 150 -14.38 15.68 -15.82
CA SER A 150 -13.75 16.32 -14.66
C SER A 150 -12.66 15.44 -14.06
N GLU A 151 -12.97 14.17 -13.81
CA GLU A 151 -12.03 13.25 -13.18
C GLU A 151 -10.87 12.87 -14.10
N ALA A 152 -11.12 12.66 -15.38
CA ALA A 152 -10.05 12.45 -16.35
C ALA A 152 -9.05 13.62 -16.39
N ARG A 153 -9.53 14.86 -16.23
CA ARG A 153 -8.67 16.04 -16.16
C ARG A 153 -7.86 16.07 -14.87
N ILE A 154 -8.45 15.72 -13.72
CA ILE A 154 -7.74 15.64 -12.44
C ILE A 154 -6.66 14.57 -12.51
N VAL A 155 -6.99 13.36 -12.99
CA VAL A 155 -6.01 12.28 -13.18
C VAL A 155 -4.90 12.70 -14.15
N LEU A 156 -5.23 13.40 -15.23
CA LEU A 156 -4.23 13.93 -16.17
C LEU A 156 -3.26 14.90 -15.47
N GLU A 157 -3.77 15.81 -14.64
CA GLU A 157 -2.94 16.75 -13.87
C GLU A 157 -2.03 16.01 -12.88
N GLU A 158 -2.53 15.01 -12.17
CA GLU A 158 -1.75 14.17 -11.26
C GLU A 158 -0.63 13.40 -11.98
N LEU A 159 -0.95 12.79 -13.12
CA LEU A 159 0.04 12.08 -13.94
C LEU A 159 1.11 13.02 -14.51
N LEU A 160 0.75 14.25 -14.87
CA LEU A 160 1.72 15.26 -15.32
C LEU A 160 2.60 15.74 -14.17
N LEU A 161 2.03 15.94 -12.97
CA LEU A 161 2.82 16.26 -11.78
C LEU A 161 3.82 15.12 -11.48
N ASP A 162 3.39 13.87 -11.52
CA ASP A 162 4.28 12.72 -11.35
C ASP A 162 5.36 12.65 -12.44
N LYS A 163 4.96 12.86 -13.71
CA LYS A 163 5.88 12.83 -14.86
C LYS A 163 7.05 13.79 -14.71
N TYR A 164 6.75 15.01 -14.25
CA TYR A 164 7.74 16.08 -14.16
C TYR A 164 8.36 16.21 -12.77
N SER A 165 7.93 15.41 -11.79
CA SER A 165 8.54 15.38 -10.46
C SER A 165 9.82 14.57 -10.45
N SER A 166 10.77 15.00 -9.64
CA SER A 166 11.98 14.22 -9.37
C SER A 166 11.66 12.92 -8.64
N GLU A 167 10.65 12.94 -7.76
CA GLU A 167 10.17 11.80 -7.00
C GLU A 167 9.59 10.73 -7.94
N GLY A 168 8.73 11.11 -8.87
CA GLY A 168 8.20 10.20 -9.88
C GLY A 168 9.30 9.58 -10.75
N ALA A 169 10.29 10.38 -11.16
CA ALA A 169 11.39 9.88 -11.98
C ALA A 169 12.25 8.83 -11.23
N ILE A 170 12.62 9.11 -9.97
CA ILE A 170 13.42 8.18 -9.16
C ILE A 170 12.64 6.91 -8.83
N ARG A 171 11.35 7.03 -8.49
CA ARG A 171 10.46 5.90 -8.21
C ARG A 171 10.32 4.97 -9.42
N ARG A 172 9.95 5.49 -10.59
CA ARG A 172 9.81 4.67 -11.82
C ARG A 172 11.12 3.99 -12.18
N ARG A 173 12.25 4.70 -12.06
CA ARG A 173 13.56 4.11 -12.34
C ARG A 173 13.92 3.02 -11.33
N PHE A 174 13.67 3.26 -10.05
CA PHE A 174 13.88 2.30 -8.99
C PHE A 174 13.07 1.02 -9.22
N ASN A 175 11.74 1.16 -9.40
CA ASN A 175 10.85 0.02 -9.62
C ASN A 175 11.24 -0.77 -10.88
N SER A 176 11.56 -0.09 -11.97
CA SER A 176 11.99 -0.75 -13.21
C SER A 176 13.26 -1.57 -13.05
N ILE A 177 14.17 -1.20 -12.14
CA ILE A 177 15.41 -1.92 -11.90
C ILE A 177 15.19 -3.06 -10.90
N ILE A 178 14.51 -2.80 -9.78
CA ILE A 178 14.37 -3.81 -8.71
C ILE A 178 13.44 -4.94 -9.12
N TYR A 179 12.31 -4.63 -9.78
CA TYR A 179 11.33 -5.62 -10.21
C TYR A 179 11.55 -6.14 -11.63
N GLY A 180 12.17 -5.35 -12.48
CA GLY A 180 12.26 -5.61 -13.93
C GLY A 180 11.06 -5.03 -14.71
N LYS A 181 11.30 -4.65 -15.97
CA LYS A 181 10.32 -3.96 -16.81
C LYS A 181 9.05 -4.76 -17.13
N ASP A 182 9.15 -6.07 -17.10
CA ASP A 182 8.04 -6.98 -17.42
C ASP A 182 7.21 -7.36 -16.19
N HIS A 183 7.71 -7.06 -15.00
CA HIS A 183 7.02 -7.30 -13.74
C HIS A 183 5.92 -6.25 -13.53
N PRO A 184 4.73 -6.59 -13.00
CA PRO A 184 3.65 -5.62 -12.75
C PRO A 184 4.09 -4.37 -12.00
N TYR A 185 4.94 -4.52 -10.97
CA TYR A 185 5.46 -3.39 -10.17
C TYR A 185 6.62 -2.63 -10.83
N GLY A 186 7.28 -3.21 -11.81
CA GLY A 186 8.41 -2.59 -12.53
C GLY A 186 8.04 -1.96 -13.85
N LYS A 187 6.84 -2.24 -14.35
CA LYS A 187 6.33 -1.72 -15.62
C LYS A 187 6.01 -0.22 -15.49
N ASP A 188 6.58 0.57 -16.38
CA ASP A 188 6.23 2.00 -16.48
C ASP A 188 4.94 2.15 -17.30
N THR A 189 3.83 2.44 -16.61
CA THR A 189 2.49 2.61 -17.19
C THR A 189 2.16 4.06 -17.52
N LEU A 190 3.00 5.02 -17.14
CA LEU A 190 2.71 6.45 -17.21
C LEU A 190 2.22 6.92 -18.58
N ASN A 191 2.88 6.50 -19.66
CA ASN A 191 2.47 6.97 -20.99
C ASN A 191 1.13 6.37 -21.43
N SER A 192 0.80 5.15 -21.07
CA SER A 192 -0.51 4.54 -21.33
C SER A 192 -1.61 5.20 -20.50
N GLU A 193 -1.34 5.53 -19.26
CA GLU A 193 -2.27 6.26 -18.39
C GLU A 193 -2.54 7.67 -18.90
N LEU A 194 -1.51 8.39 -19.32
CA LEU A 194 -1.66 9.69 -19.97
C LEU A 194 -2.49 9.64 -21.27
N ALA A 195 -2.36 8.56 -22.06
CA ALA A 195 -3.15 8.38 -23.27
C ALA A 195 -4.63 8.14 -22.95
N VAL A 196 -4.94 7.35 -21.92
CA VAL A 196 -6.31 7.11 -21.45
C VAL A 196 -6.93 8.39 -20.89
N ALA A 197 -6.23 9.13 -20.03
CA ALA A 197 -6.73 10.38 -19.45
C ALA A 197 -7.00 11.48 -20.51
N ARG A 198 -6.37 11.40 -21.69
CA ARG A 198 -6.60 12.30 -22.82
C ARG A 198 -7.64 11.81 -23.82
N MET A 199 -8.24 10.67 -23.58
CA MET A 199 -9.25 10.09 -24.48
C MET A 199 -10.48 11.02 -24.60
N PRO A 200 -11.15 11.09 -25.77
CA PRO A 200 -12.42 11.81 -25.87
C PRO A 200 -13.44 11.30 -24.85
N THR A 201 -14.07 12.22 -24.12
CA THR A 201 -14.91 11.93 -22.95
C THR A 201 -15.97 10.86 -23.19
N ARG A 202 -16.67 10.90 -24.34
CA ARG A 202 -17.71 9.91 -24.69
C ARG A 202 -17.09 8.52 -24.81
N LYS A 203 -15.96 8.40 -25.52
CA LYS A 203 -15.25 7.14 -25.68
C LYS A 203 -14.74 6.64 -24.33
N LEU A 204 -14.18 7.52 -23.49
CA LEU A 204 -13.70 7.17 -22.17
C LEU A 204 -14.84 6.65 -21.27
N ALA A 205 -16.02 7.29 -21.30
CA ALA A 205 -17.18 6.82 -20.54
C ALA A 205 -17.67 5.42 -20.99
N GLU A 206 -17.61 5.14 -22.28
CA GLU A 206 -17.94 3.83 -22.85
C GLU A 206 -16.90 2.76 -22.44
N GLU A 207 -15.61 3.11 -22.48
CA GLU A 207 -14.53 2.22 -22.02
C GLU A 207 -14.62 1.96 -20.51
N LEU A 208 -14.91 2.97 -19.69
CA LEU A 208 -15.08 2.81 -18.23
C LEU A 208 -16.24 1.87 -17.91
N ARG A 209 -17.39 1.95 -18.62
CA ARG A 209 -18.52 1.03 -18.41
C ARG A 209 -18.09 -0.40 -18.73
N ARG A 210 -17.52 -0.62 -19.92
CA ARG A 210 -17.05 -1.97 -20.32
C ARG A 210 -16.01 -2.52 -19.36
N TYR A 211 -15.10 -1.67 -18.92
CA TYR A 211 -14.06 -2.05 -17.98
C TYR A 211 -14.65 -2.41 -16.59
N ALA A 212 -15.57 -1.58 -16.07
CA ALA A 212 -16.27 -1.85 -14.84
C ALA A 212 -17.04 -3.19 -14.88
N ASP A 213 -17.78 -3.43 -15.97
CA ASP A 213 -18.51 -4.69 -16.16
C ASP A 213 -17.57 -5.91 -16.22
N MET A 214 -16.39 -5.75 -16.82
CA MET A 214 -15.39 -6.82 -16.94
C MET A 214 -14.77 -7.19 -15.58
N ILE A 215 -14.45 -6.21 -14.73
CA ILE A 215 -13.72 -6.47 -13.48
C ILE A 215 -14.60 -6.76 -12.28
N ARG A 216 -15.85 -6.26 -12.26
CA ARG A 216 -16.77 -6.33 -11.10
C ARG A 216 -17.45 -7.69 -10.98
N LEU A 217 -16.65 -8.71 -10.70
CA LEU A 217 -17.14 -10.07 -10.48
C LEU A 217 -17.26 -10.33 -8.96
N PRO A 218 -18.46 -10.57 -8.41
CA PRO A 218 -18.66 -10.75 -6.97
C PRO A 218 -17.74 -11.82 -6.36
N ALA A 219 -17.51 -12.93 -7.06
CA ALA A 219 -16.61 -13.99 -6.59
C ALA A 219 -15.14 -13.52 -6.39
N ASN A 220 -14.75 -12.39 -6.99
CA ASN A 220 -13.42 -11.78 -6.83
C ASN A 220 -13.42 -10.63 -5.80
N MET A 221 -14.51 -10.46 -5.04
CA MET A 221 -14.68 -9.40 -4.07
C MET A 221 -14.66 -9.94 -2.66
N ASP A 222 -13.99 -9.21 -1.79
CA ASP A 222 -13.93 -9.42 -0.35
C ASP A 222 -14.38 -8.15 0.38
N LEU A 223 -15.40 -8.24 1.21
CA LEU A 223 -15.83 -7.17 2.10
C LEU A 223 -15.34 -7.47 3.51
N PHE A 224 -14.57 -6.56 4.08
CA PHE A 224 -14.06 -6.63 5.43
C PHE A 224 -14.82 -5.65 6.32
N LEU A 225 -15.19 -6.07 7.53
CA LEU A 225 -15.89 -5.27 8.54
C LEU A 225 -15.20 -5.52 9.89
N VAL A 226 -14.53 -4.52 10.42
CA VAL A 226 -13.76 -4.61 11.67
C VAL A 226 -14.24 -3.57 12.65
N GLY A 227 -14.54 -3.97 13.89
CA GLY A 227 -15.00 -3.05 14.93
C GLY A 227 -15.91 -3.73 15.94
N ASN A 228 -16.71 -2.93 16.65
CA ASN A 228 -17.76 -3.47 17.50
C ASN A 228 -18.97 -3.93 16.65
N VAL A 229 -18.79 -5.04 15.98
CA VAL A 229 -19.76 -5.62 15.05
C VAL A 229 -20.38 -6.87 15.64
N GLU A 230 -21.66 -7.10 15.32
CA GLU A 230 -22.30 -8.40 15.47
C GLU A 230 -22.23 -9.11 14.11
N PRO A 231 -21.46 -10.19 13.95
CA PRO A 231 -21.17 -10.78 12.65
C PRO A 231 -22.41 -11.14 11.84
N ARG A 232 -23.44 -11.73 12.48
CA ARG A 232 -24.66 -12.11 11.81
C ARG A 232 -25.38 -10.90 11.21
N GLN A 233 -25.55 -9.84 12.01
CA GLN A 233 -26.18 -8.61 11.56
C GLN A 233 -25.41 -7.96 10.40
N MET A 234 -24.07 -7.95 10.48
CA MET A 234 -23.24 -7.40 9.42
C MET A 234 -23.33 -8.21 8.13
N CYS A 235 -23.40 -9.53 8.22
CA CYS A 235 -23.60 -10.39 7.04
C CYS A 235 -24.99 -10.16 6.41
N ASP A 236 -26.02 -9.99 7.22
CA ASP A 236 -27.39 -9.68 6.73
C ASP A 236 -27.40 -8.34 5.98
N LEU A 237 -26.79 -7.30 6.55
CA LEU A 237 -26.64 -5.98 5.89
C LEU A 237 -25.78 -6.06 4.62
N ALA A 238 -24.69 -6.81 4.66
CA ALA A 238 -23.86 -7.03 3.47
C ALA A 238 -24.66 -7.72 2.36
N ASN A 239 -25.47 -8.74 2.70
CA ASN A 239 -26.32 -9.41 1.73
C ASN A 239 -27.41 -8.48 1.17
N GLU A 240 -28.00 -7.61 2.00
CA GLU A 240 -28.98 -6.61 1.57
C GLU A 240 -28.43 -5.66 0.50
N HIS A 241 -27.19 -5.15 0.70
CA HIS A 241 -26.60 -4.10 -0.13
C HIS A 241 -25.72 -4.61 -1.26
N PHE A 242 -25.04 -5.74 -1.07
CA PHE A 242 -24.10 -6.32 -2.04
C PHE A 242 -24.61 -7.61 -2.69
N GLY A 243 -25.53 -8.33 -2.05
CA GLY A 243 -26.08 -9.59 -2.56
C GLY A 243 -26.84 -9.46 -3.87
N LYS A 244 -27.45 -8.29 -4.11
CA LYS A 244 -28.17 -7.95 -5.36
C LYS A 244 -27.27 -7.28 -6.41
N CYS A 245 -25.97 -7.43 -6.32
CA CYS A 245 -25.04 -6.90 -7.30
C CYS A 245 -25.46 -7.37 -8.71
N PRO A 246 -25.60 -6.45 -9.70
CA PRO A 246 -26.10 -6.77 -11.03
C PRO A 246 -25.11 -7.57 -11.89
N TYR A 247 -23.91 -7.81 -11.39
CA TYR A 247 -22.87 -8.51 -12.11
C TYR A 247 -23.01 -10.03 -11.99
N ALA A 248 -22.56 -10.74 -13.01
CA ALA A 248 -22.70 -12.19 -13.09
C ALA A 248 -22.06 -12.89 -11.88
N SER A 249 -22.83 -13.76 -11.22
CA SER A 249 -22.27 -14.74 -10.29
C SER A 249 -21.45 -15.75 -11.09
N GLY A 250 -20.27 -16.13 -10.60
CA GLY A 250 -19.39 -17.08 -11.28
C GLY A 250 -18.30 -17.58 -10.35
N PRO A 251 -17.54 -18.60 -10.77
CA PRO A 251 -16.38 -19.01 -10.01
C PRO A 251 -15.35 -17.87 -9.95
N MET A 252 -14.60 -17.86 -8.86
CA MET A 252 -13.47 -16.94 -8.72
C MET A 252 -12.51 -17.12 -9.91
N LEU A 253 -12.26 -16.04 -10.64
CA LEU A 253 -11.31 -16.03 -11.74
C LEU A 253 -9.87 -16.03 -11.21
N ASP A 254 -8.92 -16.40 -12.09
CA ASP A 254 -7.50 -16.32 -11.78
C ASP A 254 -7.12 -14.96 -11.24
N LEU A 255 -6.72 -14.96 -9.97
CA LEU A 255 -6.21 -13.76 -9.31
C LEU A 255 -4.80 -13.45 -9.81
N PRO A 256 -4.41 -12.18 -9.85
CA PRO A 256 -3.06 -11.83 -10.24
C PRO A 256 -2.08 -12.48 -9.27
N ARG A 257 -1.17 -13.30 -9.81
CA ARG A 257 -0.02 -13.81 -9.07
C ARG A 257 1.18 -12.96 -9.44
N VAL A 258 1.73 -12.31 -8.45
CA VAL A 258 3.00 -11.60 -8.61
C VAL A 258 4.10 -12.66 -8.68
N GLY A 259 4.80 -12.73 -9.81
CA GLY A 259 5.91 -13.68 -9.99
C GLY A 259 7.15 -13.28 -9.16
N PRO A 260 8.14 -14.19 -9.03
CA PRO A 260 9.33 -13.90 -8.27
C PRO A 260 10.12 -12.72 -8.87
N ILE A 261 10.61 -11.87 -8.00
CA ILE A 261 11.44 -10.72 -8.35
C ILE A 261 12.80 -11.24 -8.80
N ARG A 262 13.21 -10.89 -10.02
CA ARG A 262 14.55 -11.18 -10.51
C ARG A 262 15.55 -10.28 -9.78
N THR A 263 16.63 -10.86 -9.27
CA THR A 263 17.76 -10.10 -8.73
C THR A 263 18.50 -9.41 -9.86
N HIS A 264 18.29 -8.12 -10.01
CA HIS A 264 19.13 -7.29 -10.88
C HIS A 264 20.26 -6.69 -10.04
N ARG A 265 21.49 -6.93 -10.44
CA ARG A 265 22.67 -6.26 -9.87
C ARG A 265 23.02 -5.09 -10.79
N GLY A 266 23.06 -3.88 -10.24
CA GLY A 266 23.48 -2.75 -11.03
C GLY A 266 23.38 -1.42 -10.31
N ILE A 267 24.33 -0.53 -10.57
CA ILE A 267 24.26 0.87 -10.15
C ILE A 267 23.62 1.64 -11.31
N SER A 268 22.55 2.36 -11.03
CA SER A 268 21.91 3.24 -11.99
C SER A 268 21.70 4.63 -11.38
N GLY A 269 22.00 5.65 -12.14
CA GLY A 269 21.77 7.04 -11.75
C GLY A 269 20.56 7.60 -12.48
N VAL A 270 19.76 8.44 -11.81
CA VAL A 270 18.76 9.30 -12.42
C VAL A 270 19.28 10.73 -12.37
N ALA A 271 19.41 11.37 -13.52
CA ALA A 271 19.61 12.80 -13.59
C ALA A 271 18.25 13.49 -13.60
N SER A 272 18.03 14.45 -12.73
CA SER A 272 16.87 15.36 -12.78
C SER A 272 17.33 16.70 -13.32
N ASN A 273 16.56 17.25 -14.25
CA ASN A 273 16.73 18.64 -14.70
C ASN A 273 16.08 19.64 -13.71
N LEU A 274 15.50 19.12 -12.62
CA LEU A 274 14.87 19.92 -11.59
C LEU A 274 15.89 20.27 -10.52
N SER A 275 15.99 21.54 -10.23
CA SER A 275 16.75 22.11 -9.14
C SER A 275 16.23 21.61 -7.80
N ARG A 276 16.99 20.80 -7.08
CA ARG A 276 16.68 20.34 -5.71
C ARG A 276 17.75 20.80 -4.74
N PRO A 277 17.36 21.29 -3.56
CA PRO A 277 18.35 21.71 -2.56
C PRO A 277 19.09 20.53 -1.93
N MET A 278 18.59 19.31 -2.09
CA MET A 278 19.15 18.08 -1.51
C MET A 278 19.15 16.95 -2.53
N GLY A 279 20.22 16.16 -2.49
CA GLY A 279 20.29 14.90 -3.22
C GLY A 279 19.56 13.77 -2.48
N GLU A 280 19.21 12.74 -3.22
CA GLU A 280 18.59 11.52 -2.68
C GLU A 280 19.33 10.29 -3.19
N ILE A 281 19.51 9.30 -2.32
CA ILE A 281 20.03 7.98 -2.68
C ILE A 281 19.07 6.91 -2.16
N ARG A 282 18.68 5.99 -3.04
CA ARG A 282 17.95 4.77 -2.73
C ARG A 282 18.83 3.57 -2.99
N ILE A 283 19.04 2.76 -1.97
CA ILE A 283 19.80 1.51 -2.02
C ILE A 283 18.81 0.39 -1.74
N ALA A 284 18.77 -0.65 -2.56
CA ALA A 284 17.87 -1.77 -2.31
C ALA A 284 18.42 -3.09 -2.85
N TRP A 285 17.92 -4.17 -2.29
CA TRP A 285 18.21 -5.53 -2.75
C TRP A 285 17.07 -6.47 -2.45
N ASN A 286 16.93 -7.50 -3.29
CA ASN A 286 16.02 -8.58 -3.06
C ASN A 286 16.65 -9.59 -2.08
N THR A 287 15.97 -9.88 -0.99
CA THR A 287 16.42 -10.84 0.02
C THR A 287 16.08 -12.28 -0.35
N GLY A 288 15.11 -12.49 -1.25
CA GLY A 288 14.53 -13.80 -1.56
C GLY A 288 13.65 -14.37 -0.45
N VAL A 289 13.38 -13.60 0.59
CA VAL A 289 12.54 -14.00 1.74
C VAL A 289 11.14 -13.46 1.49
N ALA A 290 10.17 -14.33 1.37
CA ALA A 290 8.76 -13.97 1.24
C ALA A 290 8.12 -13.79 2.63
N ILE A 291 6.91 -13.24 2.67
CA ILE A 291 6.23 -12.93 3.92
C ILE A 291 5.93 -14.16 4.79
N GLY A 292 5.65 -15.32 4.22
CA GLY A 292 5.44 -16.58 4.94
C GLY A 292 6.73 -17.31 5.34
N ASP A 293 7.91 -16.75 5.02
CA ASP A 293 9.20 -17.37 5.39
C ASP A 293 9.50 -17.11 6.88
N PRO A 294 9.98 -18.11 7.62
CA PRO A 294 10.39 -17.96 9.02
C PRO A 294 11.41 -16.83 9.27
N ASN A 295 12.18 -16.41 8.26
CA ASN A 295 13.13 -15.29 8.40
C ASN A 295 12.48 -13.92 8.18
N ALA A 296 11.24 -13.83 7.74
CA ALA A 296 10.60 -12.53 7.42
C ALA A 296 10.53 -11.61 8.66
N HIS A 297 10.15 -12.17 9.83
CA HIS A 297 10.08 -11.41 11.07
C HIS A 297 11.46 -10.91 11.54
N VAL A 298 12.52 -11.69 11.31
CA VAL A 298 13.89 -11.26 11.65
C VAL A 298 14.34 -10.10 10.75
N LEU A 299 14.00 -10.16 9.46
CA LEU A 299 14.30 -9.08 8.52
C LEU A 299 13.47 -7.82 8.80
N LEU A 300 12.22 -7.95 9.26
CA LEU A 300 11.42 -6.82 9.73
C LEU A 300 12.07 -6.16 10.96
N ALA A 301 12.44 -6.95 11.96
CA ALA A 301 13.15 -6.45 13.14
C ALA A 301 14.47 -5.77 12.77
N LEU A 302 15.24 -6.36 11.86
CA LEU A 302 16.49 -5.80 11.36
C LEU A 302 16.26 -4.47 10.61
N GLY A 303 15.17 -4.37 9.85
CA GLY A 303 14.77 -3.13 9.16
C GLY A 303 14.46 -2.01 10.12
N GLU A 304 13.65 -2.28 11.14
CA GLU A 304 13.31 -1.31 12.19
C GLU A 304 14.54 -0.88 12.99
N TYR A 305 15.39 -1.83 13.39
CA TYR A 305 16.63 -1.52 14.09
C TYR A 305 17.56 -0.64 13.23
N LEU A 306 17.73 -0.99 11.96
CA LEU A 306 18.55 -0.22 11.03
C LEU A 306 17.99 1.18 10.80
N ASN A 307 16.67 1.33 10.73
CA ASN A 307 16.01 2.63 10.60
C ASN A 307 16.37 3.57 11.76
N GLU A 308 16.24 3.10 13.01
CA GLU A 308 16.61 3.86 14.21
C GLU A 308 18.12 4.17 14.24
N LEU A 309 18.95 3.20 13.90
CA LEU A 309 20.41 3.36 13.89
C LEU A 309 20.88 4.35 12.83
N LEU A 310 20.32 4.30 11.62
CA LEU A 310 20.64 5.27 10.56
C LEU A 310 20.20 6.68 10.95
N PHE A 311 19.05 6.82 11.61
CA PHE A 311 18.61 8.11 12.12
C PHE A 311 19.59 8.67 13.14
N SER A 312 19.95 7.91 14.17
CA SER A 312 20.90 8.31 15.19
C SER A 312 22.28 8.63 14.59
N GLU A 313 22.83 7.74 13.77
CA GLU A 313 24.18 7.89 13.25
C GLU A 313 24.29 8.99 12.18
N LEU A 314 23.38 9.00 11.20
CA LEU A 314 23.52 9.91 10.05
C LEU A 314 22.92 11.29 10.34
N ARG A 315 21.79 11.37 11.07
CA ARG A 315 21.13 12.64 11.32
C ARG A 315 21.65 13.29 12.60
N GLU A 316 21.59 12.60 13.75
CA GLU A 316 21.89 13.20 15.03
C GLU A 316 23.38 13.39 15.26
N LYS A 317 24.18 12.34 15.07
CA LYS A 317 25.64 12.42 15.34
C LYS A 317 26.44 13.14 14.26
N HIS A 318 26.06 12.98 13.00
CA HIS A 318 26.88 13.49 11.88
C HIS A 318 26.22 14.58 11.05
N GLY A 319 24.93 14.87 11.22
CA GLY A 319 24.20 15.84 10.41
C GLY A 319 24.32 15.54 8.89
N ALA A 320 24.53 14.27 8.55
CA ALA A 320 24.81 13.83 7.19
C ALA A 320 23.54 13.53 6.37
N ALA A 321 22.41 13.34 7.04
CA ALA A 321 21.13 13.07 6.41
C ALA A 321 20.02 13.91 7.04
N TYR A 322 18.98 14.22 6.26
CA TYR A 322 17.80 14.88 6.76
C TYR A 322 16.78 13.87 7.30
N SER A 323 16.45 12.87 6.50
CA SER A 323 15.51 11.80 6.82
C SER A 323 16.06 10.49 6.26
N PRO A 324 16.92 9.77 7.00
CA PRO A 324 17.32 8.43 6.63
C PRO A 324 16.19 7.47 7.00
N GLU A 325 15.87 6.56 6.10
CA GLU A 325 14.84 5.54 6.27
C GLU A 325 15.40 4.20 5.84
N ALA A 326 15.08 3.14 6.58
CA ALA A 326 15.38 1.78 6.21
C ALA A 326 14.18 0.88 6.51
N GLY A 327 13.99 -0.15 5.70
CA GLY A 327 12.91 -1.10 5.92
C GLY A 327 13.05 -2.34 5.07
N TYR A 328 12.35 -3.37 5.48
CA TYR A 328 12.16 -4.60 4.74
C TYR A 328 10.66 -4.72 4.39
N GLU A 329 10.38 -4.85 3.10
CA GLU A 329 9.03 -5.00 2.55
C GLU A 329 8.89 -6.42 2.00
N PRO A 330 8.28 -7.34 2.76
CA PRO A 330 7.98 -8.67 2.28
C PRO A 330 6.75 -8.66 1.35
N ASP A 331 6.80 -9.49 0.31
CA ASP A 331 5.70 -9.79 -0.59
C ASP A 331 5.44 -11.31 -0.55
N SER A 332 4.35 -11.76 -1.16
CA SER A 332 3.97 -13.19 -1.25
C SER A 332 5.02 -14.08 -1.92
N CYS A 333 5.90 -13.53 -2.74
CA CYS A 333 6.90 -14.30 -3.50
C CYS A 333 8.36 -13.90 -3.20
N SER A 334 8.61 -12.80 -2.50
CA SER A 334 9.94 -12.30 -2.19
C SER A 334 9.87 -11.18 -1.16
N GLY A 335 10.99 -10.50 -0.88
CA GLY A 335 11.02 -9.30 -0.07
C GLY A 335 12.18 -8.40 -0.46
N ILE A 336 11.91 -7.11 -0.43
CA ILE A 336 12.89 -6.07 -0.75
C ILE A 336 13.32 -5.40 0.54
N PHE A 337 14.62 -5.34 0.74
CA PHE A 337 15.20 -4.48 1.75
C PHE A 337 15.65 -3.18 1.08
N SER A 338 15.28 -2.04 1.64
CA SER A 338 15.60 -0.73 1.06
C SER A 338 16.11 0.26 2.10
N ILE A 339 16.94 1.20 1.64
CA ILE A 339 17.44 2.34 2.41
C ILE A 339 17.29 3.58 1.54
N VAL A 340 16.62 4.61 2.07
CA VAL A 340 16.40 5.90 1.40
C VAL A 340 17.02 7.00 2.23
N ILE A 341 17.83 7.84 1.62
CA ILE A 341 18.50 8.94 2.32
C ILE A 341 18.43 10.21 1.49
N THR A 342 17.90 11.26 2.11
CA THR A 342 17.94 12.64 1.58
C THR A 342 19.04 13.41 2.28
N THR A 343 19.93 14.05 1.51
CA THR A 343 21.16 14.68 2.04
C THR A 343 21.64 15.86 1.21
N ARG A 344 22.35 16.80 1.86
CA ARG A 344 23.17 17.82 1.20
C ARG A 344 24.62 17.42 1.02
N LYS A 345 25.03 16.31 1.64
CA LYS A 345 26.40 15.80 1.54
C LYS A 345 26.63 15.05 0.22
N PRO A 346 27.86 14.88 -0.22
CA PRO A 346 28.17 14.05 -1.38
C PRO A 346 27.60 12.63 -1.22
N LEU A 347 26.78 12.19 -2.19
CA LEU A 347 26.06 10.90 -2.12
C LEU A 347 27.00 9.71 -1.90
N GLY A 348 28.18 9.72 -2.49
CA GLY A 348 29.17 8.66 -2.32
C GLY A 348 29.80 8.60 -0.92
N GLU A 349 29.87 9.72 -0.21
CA GLU A 349 30.30 9.75 1.20
C GLU A 349 29.23 9.14 2.09
N VAL A 350 27.96 9.55 1.90
CA VAL A 350 26.83 9.02 2.65
C VAL A 350 26.65 7.51 2.41
N GLU A 351 26.78 7.08 1.16
CA GLU A 351 26.75 5.65 0.81
C GLU A 351 27.81 4.84 1.55
N LYS A 352 29.06 5.32 1.59
CA LYS A 352 30.14 4.65 2.34
C LYS A 352 29.82 4.55 3.83
N ARG A 353 29.24 5.60 4.43
CA ARG A 353 28.84 5.59 5.85
C ARG A 353 27.71 4.56 6.10
N VAL A 354 26.72 4.49 5.22
CA VAL A 354 25.68 3.45 5.30
C VAL A 354 26.33 2.07 5.33
N PHE A 355 27.21 1.75 4.40
CA PHE A 355 27.86 0.43 4.35
C PHE A 355 28.76 0.17 5.55
N SER A 356 29.42 1.18 6.11
CA SER A 356 30.14 1.04 7.38
C SER A 356 29.22 0.65 8.54
N ILE A 357 28.00 1.20 8.58
CA ILE A 357 26.98 0.83 9.56
C ILE A 357 26.50 -0.61 9.32
N LEU A 358 26.18 -0.98 8.06
CA LEU A 358 25.79 -2.34 7.71
C LEU A 358 26.84 -3.38 8.09
N ASP A 359 28.12 -3.08 7.87
CA ASP A 359 29.21 -3.97 8.21
C ASP A 359 29.36 -4.13 9.73
N ARG A 360 29.20 -3.06 10.51
CA ARG A 360 29.18 -3.12 11.99
C ARG A 360 28.06 -4.02 12.52
N ILE A 361 26.84 -3.92 11.96
CA ILE A 361 25.69 -4.76 12.36
C ILE A 361 25.96 -6.25 12.10
N LYS A 362 26.70 -6.58 11.04
CA LYS A 362 27.09 -7.97 10.76
C LYS A 362 28.06 -8.55 11.81
N GLU A 363 28.73 -7.70 12.53
CA GLU A 363 29.66 -8.11 13.58
C GLU A 363 28.99 -8.18 14.93
N HIS A 364 28.23 -7.15 15.29
CA HIS A 364 27.64 -7.03 16.62
C HIS A 364 26.42 -6.09 16.63
N ILE A 365 25.42 -6.47 17.41
CA ILE A 365 24.29 -5.62 17.83
C ILE A 365 24.29 -5.60 19.37
N ASP A 366 24.32 -4.40 19.97
CA ASP A 366 24.29 -4.25 21.41
C ASP A 366 22.89 -4.68 21.96
N PRO A 367 22.83 -5.73 22.81
CA PRO A 367 21.57 -6.18 23.37
C PRO A 367 20.87 -5.13 24.24
N THR A 368 21.64 -4.24 24.87
CA THR A 368 21.11 -3.18 25.73
C THR A 368 20.41 -2.10 24.88
N GLU A 369 21.04 -1.69 23.79
CA GLU A 369 20.43 -0.77 22.82
C GLU A 369 19.18 -1.39 22.17
N LEU A 370 19.27 -2.66 21.79
CA LEU A 370 18.13 -3.38 21.20
C LEU A 370 16.95 -3.47 22.17
N ALA A 371 17.19 -3.64 23.48
CA ALA A 371 16.12 -3.69 24.48
C ALA A 371 15.29 -2.41 24.50
N LEU A 372 15.92 -1.23 24.39
CA LEU A 372 15.22 0.06 24.32
C LEU A 372 14.31 0.17 23.09
N TYR A 373 14.73 -0.38 21.95
CA TYR A 373 13.89 -0.38 20.74
C TYR A 373 12.74 -1.37 20.84
N ARG A 374 12.92 -2.52 21.48
CA ARG A 374 11.88 -3.52 21.68
C ARG A 374 10.67 -2.97 22.43
N ASP A 375 10.88 -2.26 23.51
CA ASP A 375 9.79 -1.63 24.28
C ASP A 375 9.00 -0.64 23.41
N ARG A 376 9.70 0.13 22.58
CA ARG A 376 9.06 1.04 21.61
C ARG A 376 8.27 0.29 20.54
N TRP A 377 8.79 -0.82 20.01
CA TRP A 377 8.11 -1.65 19.03
C TRP A 377 6.88 -2.31 19.62
N GLU A 378 6.97 -2.83 20.85
CA GLU A 378 5.83 -3.38 21.56
C GLU A 378 4.74 -2.32 21.77
N LEU A 379 5.08 -1.13 22.23
CA LEU A 379 4.13 -0.04 22.41
C LEU A 379 3.47 0.35 21.08
N LYS A 380 4.25 0.41 20.01
CA LYS A 380 3.74 0.72 18.68
C LYS A 380 2.77 -0.36 18.20
N ARG A 381 3.11 -1.64 18.39
CA ARG A 381 2.23 -2.78 18.09
C ARG A 381 0.92 -2.72 18.90
N LEU A 382 0.99 -2.47 20.19
CA LEU A 382 -0.20 -2.37 21.04
C LEU A 382 -1.15 -1.27 20.54
N LYS A 383 -0.64 -0.11 20.16
CA LYS A 383 -1.46 0.98 19.59
C LYS A 383 -2.13 0.60 18.26
N LEU A 384 -1.47 -0.24 17.45
CA LEU A 384 -2.07 -0.71 16.20
C LEU A 384 -3.22 -1.71 16.46
N VAL A 385 -3.10 -2.58 17.46
CA VAL A 385 -4.16 -3.55 17.83
C VAL A 385 -5.46 -2.84 18.26
N GLU A 386 -5.34 -1.64 18.84
CA GLU A 386 -6.49 -0.86 19.28
C GLU A 386 -7.25 -0.18 18.12
N SER A 387 -6.62 -0.05 16.95
CA SER A 387 -7.21 0.57 15.76
C SER A 387 -7.94 -0.45 14.89
N SER A 388 -9.20 -0.15 14.55
CA SER A 388 -9.96 -0.97 13.60
C SER A 388 -9.36 -0.93 12.20
N GLU A 389 -8.78 0.21 11.78
CA GLU A 389 -8.11 0.36 10.48
C GLU A 389 -6.90 -0.57 10.38
N SER A 390 -6.02 -0.55 11.38
CA SER A 390 -4.82 -1.40 11.36
C SER A 390 -5.16 -2.89 11.44
N THR A 391 -6.20 -3.24 12.21
CA THR A 391 -6.71 -4.63 12.24
C THR A 391 -7.29 -5.02 10.88
N LEU A 392 -8.00 -4.12 10.21
CA LEU A 392 -8.55 -4.34 8.89
C LEU A 392 -7.43 -4.53 7.84
N GLU A 393 -6.39 -3.69 7.85
CA GLU A 393 -5.22 -3.82 6.97
C GLU A 393 -4.53 -5.19 7.18
N ALA A 394 -4.42 -5.63 8.43
CA ALA A 394 -3.88 -6.95 8.77
C ALA A 394 -4.69 -8.10 8.19
N LEU A 395 -6.01 -8.03 8.33
CA LEU A 395 -6.92 -9.04 7.79
C LEU A 395 -6.88 -9.08 6.26
N VAL A 396 -6.83 -7.92 5.60
CA VAL A 396 -6.68 -7.82 4.15
C VAL A 396 -5.36 -8.46 3.71
N ALA A 397 -4.24 -8.10 4.34
CA ALA A 397 -2.95 -8.69 4.05
C ALA A 397 -2.97 -10.22 4.20
N ARG A 398 -3.56 -10.72 5.29
CA ARG A 398 -3.66 -12.16 5.55
C ARG A 398 -4.54 -12.89 4.55
N LEU A 399 -5.78 -12.43 4.34
CA LEU A 399 -6.79 -13.20 3.62
C LEU A 399 -6.78 -12.95 2.10
N VAL A 400 -6.30 -11.77 1.67
CA VAL A 400 -6.24 -11.37 0.27
C VAL A 400 -4.85 -11.59 -0.31
N GLU A 401 -3.80 -11.24 0.43
CA GLU A 401 -2.43 -11.27 -0.04
C GLU A 401 -1.68 -12.55 0.37
N GLY A 402 -2.30 -13.36 1.24
CA GLY A 402 -1.71 -14.60 1.74
C GLY A 402 -0.58 -14.36 2.75
N CYS A 403 -0.59 -13.18 3.36
CA CYS A 403 0.42 -12.70 4.28
C CYS A 403 0.01 -13.00 5.72
N ALA A 404 0.42 -14.13 6.27
CA ALA A 404 0.25 -14.42 7.70
C ALA A 404 1.17 -13.50 8.52
N LEU A 405 0.65 -12.32 8.90
CA LEU A 405 1.36 -11.35 9.73
C LEU A 405 1.34 -11.70 11.23
N GLU A 406 0.73 -12.82 11.59
CA GLU A 406 0.36 -13.18 12.96
C GLU A 406 1.54 -13.55 13.85
N ASP A 407 2.62 -14.05 13.26
CA ASP A 407 3.79 -14.50 13.99
C ASP A 407 4.95 -13.50 13.99
N LEU A 408 4.71 -12.27 13.54
CA LEU A 408 5.77 -11.28 13.41
C LEU A 408 6.00 -10.47 14.69
N ALA A 409 6.16 -11.17 15.83
CA ALA A 409 6.57 -10.55 17.08
C ALA A 409 8.04 -10.08 16.98
N ILE A 410 8.28 -8.98 16.28
CA ILE A 410 9.63 -8.45 16.05
C ILE A 410 10.34 -8.07 17.36
N GLU A 411 9.58 -7.73 18.39
CA GLU A 411 10.08 -7.44 19.73
C GLU A 411 10.72 -8.67 20.41
N ARG A 412 10.49 -9.89 19.89
CA ARG A 412 11.08 -11.14 20.44
C ARG A 412 12.35 -11.59 19.74
N VAL A 413 12.70 -10.97 18.62
CA VAL A 413 13.90 -11.32 17.83
C VAL A 413 15.16 -11.03 18.63
N SER A 414 16.08 -12.01 18.73
CA SER A 414 17.34 -11.84 19.46
C SER A 414 18.37 -11.00 18.66
N ALA A 415 19.35 -10.42 19.36
CA ALA A 415 20.47 -9.75 18.72
C ALA A 415 21.27 -10.71 17.83
N ASP A 416 21.46 -11.94 18.28
CA ASP A 416 22.20 -12.98 17.54
C ASP A 416 21.47 -13.38 16.25
N ASP A 417 20.13 -13.52 16.27
CA ASP A 417 19.33 -13.80 15.07
C ASP A 417 19.44 -12.65 14.07
N MET A 418 19.40 -11.39 14.55
CA MET A 418 19.56 -10.22 13.70
C MET A 418 20.96 -10.13 13.10
N VAL A 419 22.02 -10.44 13.86
CA VAL A 419 23.40 -10.50 13.35
C VAL A 419 23.54 -11.60 12.30
N ALA A 420 22.97 -12.79 12.55
CA ALA A 420 22.97 -13.89 11.59
C ALA A 420 22.24 -13.50 10.29
N ALA A 421 21.08 -12.84 10.40
CA ALA A 421 20.33 -12.33 9.26
C ALA A 421 21.11 -11.23 8.53
N ALA A 422 21.76 -10.31 9.25
CA ALA A 422 22.59 -9.27 8.67
C ALA A 422 23.74 -9.85 7.85
N ARG A 423 24.44 -10.88 8.35
CA ARG A 423 25.49 -11.58 7.62
C ARG A 423 25.00 -12.26 6.35
N LYS A 424 23.81 -12.83 6.40
CA LYS A 424 23.21 -13.59 5.30
C LYS A 424 22.62 -12.68 4.21
N TYR A 425 21.92 -11.63 4.59
CA TYR A 425 21.05 -10.88 3.71
C TYR A 425 21.54 -9.45 3.38
N LEU A 426 22.33 -8.79 4.25
CA LEU A 426 22.81 -7.45 3.94
C LEU A 426 23.96 -7.48 2.93
N PRO A 427 23.93 -6.64 1.87
CA PRO A 427 24.93 -6.62 0.83
C PRO A 427 26.28 -6.09 1.33
N LYS A 428 27.32 -6.32 0.54
CA LYS A 428 28.64 -5.67 0.69
C LYS A 428 28.68 -4.39 -0.12
N TYR A 429 29.51 -3.44 0.28
CA TYR A 429 29.75 -2.24 -0.51
C TYR A 429 30.18 -2.60 -1.95
N LYS A 430 29.54 -1.99 -2.93
CA LYS A 430 29.72 -2.25 -4.37
C LYS A 430 29.32 -3.66 -4.83
N GLY A 431 28.56 -4.42 -4.04
CA GLY A 431 28.15 -5.76 -4.43
C GLY A 431 26.77 -6.17 -3.94
N GLY A 432 25.94 -6.71 -4.82
CA GLY A 432 24.68 -7.35 -4.45
C GLY A 432 23.49 -6.42 -4.18
N TYR A 433 23.54 -5.16 -4.58
CA TYR A 433 22.45 -4.19 -4.43
C TYR A 433 22.26 -3.34 -5.69
N ILE A 434 21.14 -2.69 -5.80
CA ILE A 434 20.91 -1.61 -6.75
C ILE A 434 21.02 -0.27 -6.02
N ARG A 435 21.41 0.74 -6.78
CA ARG A 435 21.49 2.13 -6.34
C ARG A 435 20.83 3.03 -7.37
N VAL A 436 19.85 3.81 -6.95
CA VAL A 436 19.26 4.88 -7.74
C VAL A 436 19.50 6.18 -6.99
N SER A 437 19.94 7.21 -7.67
CA SER A 437 20.26 8.48 -7.01
C SER A 437 19.83 9.68 -7.83
N LEU A 438 19.43 10.73 -7.11
CA LEU A 438 19.14 12.05 -7.62
C LEU A 438 20.13 13.03 -7.03
N ARG A 439 20.81 13.79 -7.86
CA ARG A 439 21.77 14.79 -7.38
C ARG A 439 21.03 16.04 -6.96
N GLY A 440 21.38 16.60 -5.79
CA GLY A 440 21.08 17.98 -5.42
C GLY A 440 21.95 18.95 -6.21
N ILE A 441 21.59 20.23 -6.16
CA ILE A 441 22.40 21.31 -6.70
C ILE A 441 23.56 21.57 -5.77
#